data_b35adc1958338d390a4c11ff601bb37e
#
_entry.id   b35adc1958338d390a4c11ff601bb37e
#
_cell.length_a   1.000
_cell.length_b   1.000
_cell.length_c   1.000
_cell.angle_alpha   90.00
_cell.angle_beta   90.00
_cell.angle_gamma   90.00
#
_symmetry.space_group_name_H-M   'P 1'
#
loop_
_entity.id
_entity.type
_entity.pdbx_description
1 polymer ?
#
loop_
_entity_poly.entity_id
_entity_poly.type
_entity_poly.pdbx_seq_one_letter_code
_entity_poly.pdbx_strand_id
1 'polypeptide(L)'
;TITLVVTTLKIAEHLHAITPQQSGAFLLAGILTCIVGPVFFNKQYKPEPEDQKQTSLHIIGVNLVTVSAAQQLSKGMYDVQMYTDNSKNFTTYNSQANVHFLDSLDPDELIANHIFDTDILVLGYADYNVNYKLSLAAKKYGVNRVIVRFENRNPLNDMENELKKAGIEYFSYFDINVGMMRSMIDSPSMLQILTSSESRLYEVVVNDSIFVGVEVKDLPHIDKITISRIYRNGHAIAPHGYTQLQLGDHIIFSASAEESAYFRRKLQRRNE
;
A
#
# COMPACT_ATOMS: atom_id res chain seq x y z
N THR A 1 24.57 25.20 17.90
CA THR A 1 24.62 24.40 18.95
C THR A 1 25.25 25.10 20.15
N ILE A 2 24.93 24.67 21.34
CA ILE A 2 25.27 25.35 22.61
C ILE A 2 26.76 25.71 22.71
N THR A 3 27.64 24.82 22.22
CA THR A 3 29.10 25.04 22.22
C THR A 3 29.49 26.33 21.49
N LEU A 4 28.88 26.63 20.35
CA LEU A 4 29.16 27.84 19.60
C LEU A 4 28.71 29.10 20.37
N VAL A 5 27.54 29.05 21.01
CA VAL A 5 27.01 30.15 21.84
C VAL A 5 27.95 30.42 23.02
N VAL A 6 28.36 29.38 23.73
CA VAL A 6 29.28 29.50 24.87
C VAL A 6 30.62 30.11 24.42
N THR A 7 31.19 29.65 23.31
CA THR A 7 32.45 30.17 22.78
C THR A 7 32.34 31.64 22.38
N THR A 8 31.27 32.00 21.68
CA THR A 8 31.03 33.40 21.25
C THR A 8 30.83 34.32 22.42
N LEU A 9 30.07 33.92 23.46
CA LEU A 9 29.87 34.67 24.67
C LEU A 9 31.17 34.89 25.47
N LYS A 10 32.03 33.85 25.55
CA LYS A 10 33.35 33.94 26.19
C LYS A 10 34.27 34.92 25.44
N ILE A 11 34.28 34.91 24.13
CA ILE A 11 35.04 35.88 23.34
C ILE A 11 34.51 37.28 23.54
N ALA A 12 33.21 37.53 23.52
CA ALA A 12 32.59 38.82 23.72
C ALA A 12 32.85 39.38 25.13
N GLU A 13 32.89 38.52 26.16
CA GLU A 13 33.24 38.87 27.52
C GLU A 13 34.72 39.28 27.61
N HIS A 14 35.63 38.56 26.96
CA HIS A 14 37.04 38.84 26.93
C HIS A 14 37.35 40.14 26.20
N LEU A 15 36.59 40.51 25.20
CA LEU A 15 36.66 41.76 24.46
C LEU A 15 35.96 42.95 25.17
N HIS A 16 35.45 42.71 26.38
CA HIS A 16 34.67 43.72 27.15
C HIS A 16 33.40 44.22 26.43
N ALA A 17 32.93 43.51 25.41
CA ALA A 17 31.73 43.87 24.65
C ALA A 17 30.43 43.59 25.42
N ILE A 18 30.46 42.64 26.36
CA ILE A 18 29.35 42.31 27.26
C ILE A 18 29.86 42.10 28.70
N THR A 19 28.99 42.34 29.67
CA THR A 19 29.29 42.05 31.07
C THR A 19 29.12 40.55 31.41
N PRO A 20 29.78 40.03 32.46
CA PRO A 20 29.56 38.62 32.89
C PRO A 20 28.10 38.32 33.21
N GLN A 21 27.32 39.28 33.70
CA GLN A 21 25.90 39.13 34.00
C GLN A 21 25.07 39.00 32.70
N GLN A 22 25.41 39.77 31.67
CA GLN A 22 24.77 39.65 30.34
C GLN A 22 25.13 38.34 29.67
N SER A 23 26.40 37.91 29.79
CA SER A 23 26.83 36.59 29.27
C SER A 23 26.04 35.44 29.92
N GLY A 24 25.87 35.46 31.25
CA GLY A 24 25.05 34.49 31.96
C GLY A 24 23.58 34.48 31.53
N ALA A 25 23.00 35.68 31.32
CA ALA A 25 21.60 35.79 30.85
C ALA A 25 21.41 35.21 29.45
N PHE A 26 22.33 35.46 28.51
CA PHE A 26 22.29 34.87 27.15
C PHE A 26 22.50 33.38 27.18
N LEU A 27 23.37 32.88 28.04
CA LEU A 27 23.59 31.45 28.21
C LEU A 27 22.31 30.76 28.74
N LEU A 28 21.69 31.34 29.75
CA LEU A 28 20.43 30.84 30.32
C LEU A 28 19.32 30.81 29.26
N ALA A 29 19.19 31.88 28.46
CA ALA A 29 18.22 31.94 27.38
C ALA A 29 18.48 30.87 26.32
N GLY A 30 19.76 30.60 25.96
CA GLY A 30 20.14 29.55 25.05
C GLY A 30 19.78 28.14 25.57
N ILE A 31 20.05 27.87 26.85
CA ILE A 31 19.68 26.60 27.50
C ILE A 31 18.15 26.43 27.54
N LEU A 32 17.42 27.44 27.93
CA LEU A 32 15.96 27.43 27.96
C LEU A 32 15.38 27.17 26.60
N THR A 33 15.90 27.81 25.55
CA THR A 33 15.46 27.57 24.16
C THR A 33 15.70 26.14 23.70
N CYS A 34 16.83 25.56 24.08
CA CYS A 34 17.16 24.16 23.73
C CYS A 34 16.28 23.14 24.47
N ILE A 35 15.73 23.47 25.63
CA ILE A 35 14.82 22.60 26.39
C ILE A 35 13.36 22.83 25.98
N VAL A 36 12.94 24.08 25.95
CA VAL A 36 11.55 24.45 25.68
C VAL A 36 11.19 24.19 24.21
N GLY A 37 12.11 24.47 23.28
CA GLY A 37 11.87 24.28 21.85
C GLY A 37 11.46 22.85 21.49
N PRO A 38 12.23 21.79 21.82
CA PRO A 38 11.86 20.41 21.56
C PRO A 38 10.58 19.98 22.29
N VAL A 39 10.37 20.41 23.53
CA VAL A 39 9.16 20.08 24.30
C VAL A 39 7.91 20.70 23.65
N PHE A 40 8.01 21.94 23.22
CA PHE A 40 6.91 22.64 22.54
C PHE A 40 6.65 22.05 21.16
N PHE A 41 7.72 21.74 20.42
CA PHE A 41 7.67 21.08 19.14
C PHE A 41 7.01 19.70 19.25
N ASN A 42 7.46 18.85 20.18
CA ASN A 42 6.89 17.51 20.39
C ASN A 42 5.42 17.56 20.87
N LYS A 43 5.00 18.64 21.56
CA LYS A 43 3.61 18.80 21.98
C LYS A 43 2.69 19.28 20.84
N GLN A 44 3.22 20.09 19.93
CA GLN A 44 2.47 20.66 18.81
C GLN A 44 2.62 19.86 17.52
N TYR A 45 3.77 19.25 17.31
CA TYR A 45 4.02 18.31 16.23
C TYR A 45 3.54 16.94 16.68
N LYS A 46 2.32 16.60 16.30
CA LYS A 46 1.92 15.18 16.25
C LYS A 46 2.59 14.62 15.01
N PRO A 47 3.63 13.78 15.12
CA PRO A 47 4.12 13.07 13.95
C PRO A 47 2.90 12.40 13.33
N GLU A 48 2.71 12.55 12.03
CA GLU A 48 1.79 11.67 11.32
C GLU A 48 2.23 10.26 11.72
N PRO A 49 1.33 9.40 12.18
CA PRO A 49 1.72 8.07 12.60
C PRO A 49 2.38 7.39 11.40
N GLU A 50 3.70 7.33 11.39
CA GLU A 50 4.49 6.50 10.47
C GLU A 50 4.20 5.02 10.71
N ASP A 51 3.59 4.69 11.82
CA ASP A 51 3.07 3.37 12.19
C ASP A 51 1.63 3.15 11.71
N GLN A 52 1.33 3.45 10.46
CA GLN A 52 0.17 2.79 9.86
C GLN A 52 0.55 1.34 9.62
N LYS A 53 -0.08 0.43 10.37
CA LYS A 53 -0.02 -1.01 10.19
C LYS A 53 -0.08 -1.29 8.68
N GLN A 54 1.04 -1.72 8.13
CA GLN A 54 1.09 -2.10 6.72
C GLN A 54 0.06 -3.20 6.51
N THR A 55 -0.71 -3.13 5.44
CA THR A 55 -1.66 -4.19 5.09
C THR A 55 -0.88 -5.48 4.85
N SER A 56 -1.16 -6.52 5.62
CA SER A 56 -0.48 -7.79 5.45
C SER A 56 -0.94 -8.47 4.16
N LEU A 57 0.03 -8.94 3.38
CA LEU A 57 -0.19 -9.61 2.11
C LEU A 57 0.61 -10.90 2.06
N HIS A 58 -0.07 -12.03 2.07
CA HIS A 58 0.56 -13.32 1.89
C HIS A 58 0.35 -13.83 0.46
N ILE A 59 1.42 -14.35 -0.15
CA ILE A 59 1.40 -14.93 -1.50
C ILE A 59 1.83 -16.39 -1.39
N ILE A 60 0.94 -17.31 -1.68
CA ILE A 60 1.25 -18.74 -1.73
C ILE A 60 1.45 -19.16 -3.19
N GLY A 61 2.66 -19.66 -3.50
CA GLY A 61 3.10 -19.97 -4.88
C GLY A 61 4.12 -18.99 -5.39
N VAL A 62 5.40 -19.35 -5.29
CA VAL A 62 6.56 -18.51 -5.64
C VAL A 62 7.01 -18.84 -7.06
N ASN A 63 7.05 -17.83 -7.91
CA ASN A 63 7.58 -17.87 -9.26
C ASN A 63 8.03 -16.46 -9.69
N LEU A 64 8.63 -16.33 -10.86
CA LEU A 64 9.15 -15.04 -11.33
C LEU A 64 8.11 -13.91 -11.30
N VAL A 65 6.87 -14.20 -11.68
CA VAL A 65 5.79 -13.18 -11.72
C VAL A 65 5.39 -12.74 -10.32
N THR A 66 5.15 -13.71 -9.42
CA THR A 66 4.74 -13.40 -8.03
C THR A 66 5.85 -12.71 -7.25
N VAL A 67 7.12 -13.07 -7.47
CA VAL A 67 8.28 -12.38 -6.88
C VAL A 67 8.40 -10.95 -7.39
N SER A 68 8.27 -10.74 -8.71
CA SER A 68 8.30 -9.38 -9.27
C SER A 68 7.17 -8.50 -8.75
N ALA A 69 5.98 -9.08 -8.58
CA ALA A 69 4.84 -8.38 -7.97
C ALA A 69 5.12 -8.05 -6.49
N ALA A 70 5.63 -9.02 -5.72
CA ALA A 70 5.98 -8.84 -4.31
C ALA A 70 7.01 -7.71 -4.12
N GLN A 71 8.07 -7.68 -4.92
CA GLN A 71 9.09 -6.63 -4.87
C GLN A 71 8.55 -5.22 -5.15
N GLN A 72 7.53 -5.13 -6.02
CA GLN A 72 6.89 -3.86 -6.31
C GLN A 72 5.92 -3.43 -5.20
N LEU A 73 5.19 -4.37 -4.62
CA LEU A 73 4.21 -4.12 -3.57
C LEU A 73 4.88 -3.79 -2.23
N SER A 74 5.99 -4.45 -1.91
CA SER A 74 6.78 -4.18 -0.69
C SER A 74 7.38 -2.76 -0.63
N LYS A 75 7.50 -2.07 -1.78
CA LYS A 75 7.90 -0.65 -1.82
C LYS A 75 6.79 0.31 -1.43
N GLY A 76 5.60 -0.18 -1.24
CA GLY A 76 4.40 0.59 -0.93
C GLY A 76 3.88 0.31 0.48
N MET A 77 2.56 0.13 0.58
CA MET A 77 1.83 0.02 1.85
C MET A 77 1.65 -1.44 2.33
N TYR A 78 2.33 -2.41 1.71
CA TYR A 78 2.11 -3.83 2.00
C TYR A 78 3.31 -4.44 2.70
N ASP A 79 3.04 -5.20 3.79
CA ASP A 79 3.97 -6.18 4.33
C ASP A 79 3.76 -7.50 3.59
N VAL A 80 4.72 -7.84 2.71
CA VAL A 80 4.57 -8.97 1.79
C VAL A 80 5.39 -10.15 2.26
N GLN A 81 4.71 -11.27 2.50
CA GLN A 81 5.33 -12.56 2.78
C GLN A 81 4.94 -13.57 1.71
N MET A 82 5.89 -14.38 1.30
CA MET A 82 5.70 -15.36 0.23
C MET A 82 5.96 -16.77 0.74
N TYR A 83 5.20 -17.74 0.23
CA TYR A 83 5.26 -19.14 0.69
C TYR A 83 5.32 -20.11 -0.49
N THR A 84 6.12 -21.16 -0.35
CA THR A 84 6.24 -22.21 -1.38
C THR A 84 6.66 -23.54 -0.75
N ASP A 85 6.10 -24.64 -1.28
CA ASP A 85 6.53 -26.01 -0.99
C ASP A 85 7.60 -26.50 -1.99
N ASN A 86 7.93 -25.69 -2.99
CA ASN A 86 8.92 -26.03 -4.01
C ASN A 86 10.32 -25.58 -3.58
N SER A 87 11.18 -26.54 -3.25
CA SER A 87 12.55 -26.28 -2.79
C SER A 87 13.40 -25.53 -3.81
N LYS A 88 13.20 -25.79 -5.13
CA LYS A 88 13.91 -25.08 -6.19
C LYS A 88 13.53 -23.60 -6.23
N ASN A 89 12.24 -23.31 -6.17
CA ASN A 89 11.75 -21.92 -6.16
C ASN A 89 12.18 -21.19 -4.87
N PHE A 90 12.13 -21.87 -3.72
CA PHE A 90 12.66 -21.33 -2.48
C PHE A 90 14.14 -20.94 -2.63
N THR A 91 14.99 -21.87 -3.07
CA THR A 91 16.44 -21.60 -3.23
C THR A 91 16.71 -20.48 -4.24
N THR A 92 15.90 -20.38 -5.30
CA THR A 92 16.09 -19.38 -6.35
C THR A 92 15.70 -17.97 -5.89
N TYR A 93 14.66 -17.83 -5.06
CA TYR A 93 14.03 -16.53 -4.81
C TYR A 93 14.13 -16.04 -3.36
N ASN A 94 14.59 -16.84 -2.40
CA ASN A 94 14.67 -16.45 -0.99
C ASN A 94 15.58 -15.24 -0.71
N SER A 95 16.55 -14.98 -1.60
CA SER A 95 17.41 -13.79 -1.53
C SER A 95 16.80 -12.54 -2.18
N GLN A 96 15.71 -12.69 -2.93
CA GLN A 96 15.10 -11.61 -3.72
C GLN A 96 13.82 -11.07 -3.08
N ALA A 97 13.16 -11.87 -2.25
CA ALA A 97 11.93 -11.52 -1.56
C ALA A 97 11.86 -12.28 -0.22
N ASN A 98 10.93 -11.88 0.65
CA ASN A 98 10.70 -12.58 1.92
C ASN A 98 9.94 -13.89 1.66
N VAL A 99 10.68 -14.95 1.34
CA VAL A 99 10.15 -16.26 0.97
C VAL A 99 10.34 -17.26 2.11
N HIS A 100 9.27 -17.95 2.47
CA HIS A 100 9.24 -19.02 3.47
C HIS A 100 8.98 -20.37 2.80
N PHE A 101 9.67 -21.40 3.24
CA PHE A 101 9.44 -22.76 2.79
C PHE A 101 8.30 -23.40 3.57
N LEU A 102 7.41 -24.12 2.90
CA LEU A 102 6.33 -24.89 3.48
C LEU A 102 6.59 -26.37 3.30
N ASP A 103 6.40 -27.14 4.36
CA ASP A 103 6.50 -28.60 4.28
C ASP A 103 5.25 -29.23 3.64
N SER A 104 4.12 -28.52 3.69
CA SER A 104 2.83 -28.98 3.18
C SER A 104 1.95 -27.83 2.73
N LEU A 105 1.07 -28.11 1.76
CA LEU A 105 -0.03 -27.25 1.32
C LEU A 105 -1.40 -27.69 1.89
N ASP A 106 -1.38 -28.51 2.93
CA ASP A 106 -2.63 -28.87 3.59
C ASP A 106 -3.23 -27.65 4.32
N PRO A 107 -4.52 -27.33 4.11
CA PRO A 107 -5.13 -26.16 4.72
C PRO A 107 -5.07 -26.13 6.24
N ASP A 108 -5.18 -27.28 6.91
CA ASP A 108 -5.15 -27.36 8.37
C ASP A 108 -3.75 -27.04 8.91
N GLU A 109 -2.69 -27.47 8.20
CA GLU A 109 -1.32 -27.10 8.53
C GLU A 109 -1.03 -25.62 8.27
N LEU A 110 -1.55 -25.06 7.17
CA LEU A 110 -1.43 -23.63 6.88
C LEU A 110 -2.11 -22.76 7.95
N ILE A 111 -3.26 -23.21 8.46
CA ILE A 111 -3.96 -22.56 9.56
C ILE A 111 -3.14 -22.66 10.84
N ALA A 112 -2.63 -23.84 11.18
CA ALA A 112 -1.84 -24.07 12.39
C ALA A 112 -0.55 -23.24 12.40
N ASN A 113 0.03 -22.96 11.24
CA ASN A 113 1.22 -22.12 11.06
C ASN A 113 0.91 -20.63 10.83
N HIS A 114 -0.33 -20.20 11.03
CA HIS A 114 -0.77 -18.81 10.91
C HIS A 114 -0.60 -18.19 9.49
N ILE A 115 -0.54 -19.03 8.45
CA ILE A 115 -0.34 -18.53 7.07
C ILE A 115 -1.58 -17.78 6.54
N PHE A 116 -2.76 -18.09 7.08
CA PHE A 116 -4.01 -17.40 6.73
C PHE A 116 -4.29 -16.17 7.61
N ASP A 117 -3.42 -15.84 8.57
CA ASP A 117 -3.54 -14.64 9.41
C ASP A 117 -3.05 -13.41 8.62
N THR A 118 -3.76 -13.06 7.58
CA THR A 118 -3.40 -11.98 6.65
C THR A 118 -4.65 -11.21 6.19
N ASP A 119 -4.47 -9.94 5.85
CA ASP A 119 -5.55 -9.12 5.29
C ASP A 119 -5.88 -9.54 3.84
N ILE A 120 -4.84 -9.88 3.07
CA ILE A 120 -4.95 -10.28 1.68
C ILE A 120 -4.15 -11.55 1.43
N LEU A 121 -4.78 -12.54 0.83
CA LEU A 121 -4.14 -13.77 0.38
C LEU A 121 -4.17 -13.87 -1.15
N VAL A 122 -3.01 -14.08 -1.76
CA VAL A 122 -2.88 -14.34 -3.19
C VAL A 122 -2.41 -15.77 -3.43
N LEU A 123 -3.15 -16.51 -4.22
CA LEU A 123 -2.84 -17.89 -4.60
C LEU A 123 -2.30 -17.92 -6.03
N GLY A 124 -0.97 -18.11 -6.16
CA GLY A 124 -0.18 -17.89 -7.37
C GLY A 124 0.39 -19.15 -8.02
N TYR A 125 0.00 -20.37 -7.59
CA TYR A 125 0.43 -21.60 -8.22
C TYR A 125 -0.02 -21.70 -9.67
N ALA A 126 0.73 -22.46 -10.49
CA ALA A 126 0.30 -22.80 -11.84
C ALA A 126 -0.84 -23.84 -11.83
N ASP A 127 -0.85 -24.74 -10.83
CA ASP A 127 -1.94 -25.68 -10.63
C ASP A 127 -3.16 -24.99 -10.02
N TYR A 128 -4.18 -24.83 -10.82
CA TYR A 128 -5.42 -24.20 -10.42
C TYR A 128 -6.19 -24.99 -9.34
N ASN A 129 -6.03 -26.31 -9.28
CA ASN A 129 -6.73 -27.13 -8.24
C ASN A 129 -6.20 -26.79 -6.85
N VAL A 130 -4.87 -26.60 -6.73
CA VAL A 130 -4.25 -26.15 -5.47
C VAL A 130 -4.81 -24.78 -5.08
N ASN A 131 -4.79 -23.83 -6.01
CA ASN A 131 -5.30 -22.47 -5.76
C ASN A 131 -6.79 -22.50 -5.36
N TYR A 132 -7.60 -23.27 -6.07
CA TYR A 132 -9.03 -23.40 -5.78
C TYR A 132 -9.29 -23.97 -4.38
N LYS A 133 -8.67 -25.10 -4.04
CA LYS A 133 -8.81 -25.74 -2.73
C LYS A 133 -8.41 -24.79 -1.61
N LEU A 134 -7.26 -24.15 -1.72
CA LEU A 134 -6.74 -23.23 -0.73
C LEU A 134 -7.61 -21.96 -0.60
N SER A 135 -8.17 -21.47 -1.69
CA SER A 135 -9.02 -20.27 -1.66
C SER A 135 -10.30 -20.48 -0.87
N LEU A 136 -10.94 -21.61 -1.05
CA LEU A 136 -12.15 -21.97 -0.29
C LEU A 136 -11.83 -22.15 1.19
N ALA A 137 -10.71 -22.81 1.52
CA ALA A 137 -10.27 -22.99 2.89
C ALA A 137 -9.94 -21.63 3.56
N ALA A 138 -9.24 -20.76 2.88
CA ALA A 138 -8.89 -19.41 3.37
C ALA A 138 -10.14 -18.56 3.62
N LYS A 139 -11.13 -18.61 2.73
CA LYS A 139 -12.43 -17.91 2.96
C LYS A 139 -13.19 -18.48 4.12
N LYS A 140 -13.22 -19.79 4.28
CA LYS A 140 -13.84 -20.48 5.43
C LYS A 140 -13.16 -20.11 6.74
N TYR A 141 -11.83 -19.94 6.72
CA TYR A 141 -11.05 -19.49 7.88
C TYR A 141 -11.36 -18.02 8.26
N GLY A 142 -11.69 -17.17 7.29
CA GLY A 142 -12.07 -15.78 7.54
C GLY A 142 -11.13 -14.75 6.91
N VAL A 143 -10.25 -15.15 5.98
CA VAL A 143 -9.39 -14.19 5.25
C VAL A 143 -10.28 -13.19 4.52
N ASN A 144 -10.04 -11.90 4.77
CA ASN A 144 -10.90 -10.84 4.26
C ASN A 144 -10.90 -10.81 2.72
N ARG A 145 -9.73 -10.80 2.09
CA ARG A 145 -9.59 -10.72 0.64
C ARG A 145 -8.74 -11.87 0.11
N VAL A 146 -9.30 -12.68 -0.77
CA VAL A 146 -8.60 -13.82 -1.40
C VAL A 146 -8.63 -13.64 -2.91
N ILE A 147 -7.44 -13.69 -3.54
CA ILE A 147 -7.23 -13.52 -4.98
C ILE A 147 -6.62 -14.81 -5.55
N VAL A 148 -7.25 -15.35 -6.57
CA VAL A 148 -6.87 -16.65 -7.16
C VAL A 148 -6.45 -16.50 -8.61
N ARG A 149 -5.32 -17.10 -8.93
CA ARG A 149 -4.81 -17.19 -10.30
C ARG A 149 -5.30 -18.45 -11.02
N PHE A 150 -5.69 -18.29 -12.26
CA PHE A 150 -5.93 -19.36 -13.24
C PHE A 150 -5.03 -19.15 -14.45
N GLU A 151 -4.49 -20.26 -15.03
CA GLU A 151 -3.75 -20.18 -16.29
C GLU A 151 -4.70 -20.00 -17.47
N ASN A 152 -5.75 -20.81 -17.51
CA ASN A 152 -6.70 -20.89 -18.61
C ASN A 152 -8.13 -20.64 -18.13
N ARG A 153 -9.01 -20.34 -19.08
CA ARG A 153 -10.42 -20.05 -18.83
C ARG A 153 -11.28 -21.30 -18.58
N ASN A 154 -10.94 -22.43 -19.17
CA ASN A 154 -11.78 -23.64 -19.11
C ASN A 154 -12.01 -24.15 -17.67
N PRO A 155 -10.99 -24.32 -16.81
CA PRO A 155 -11.22 -24.72 -15.44
C PRO A 155 -12.03 -23.69 -14.65
N LEU A 156 -11.84 -22.40 -14.95
CA LEU A 156 -12.53 -21.30 -14.29
C LEU A 156 -14.04 -21.33 -14.55
N ASN A 157 -14.48 -21.70 -15.77
CA ASN A 157 -15.92 -21.72 -16.09
C ASN A 157 -16.72 -22.65 -15.19
N ASP A 158 -16.14 -23.77 -14.75
CA ASP A 158 -16.81 -24.74 -13.85
C ASP A 158 -16.82 -24.26 -12.40
N MET A 159 -15.81 -23.49 -11.99
CA MET A 159 -15.58 -23.05 -10.60
C MET A 159 -16.10 -21.62 -10.34
N GLU A 160 -16.36 -20.85 -11.37
CA GLU A 160 -16.67 -19.43 -11.29
C GLU A 160 -17.84 -19.11 -10.36
N ASN A 161 -18.90 -19.90 -10.44
CA ASN A 161 -20.09 -19.69 -9.62
C ASN A 161 -19.82 -19.88 -8.13
N GLU A 162 -18.98 -20.84 -7.77
CA GLU A 162 -18.61 -21.10 -6.39
C GLU A 162 -17.67 -20.03 -5.84
N LEU A 163 -16.68 -19.62 -6.62
CA LEU A 163 -15.77 -18.53 -6.27
C LEU A 163 -16.52 -17.21 -6.05
N LYS A 164 -17.47 -16.88 -6.94
CA LYS A 164 -18.33 -15.69 -6.79
C LYS A 164 -19.19 -15.74 -5.52
N LYS A 165 -19.82 -16.87 -5.24
CA LYS A 165 -20.63 -17.05 -4.03
C LYS A 165 -19.80 -16.92 -2.76
N ALA A 166 -18.57 -17.41 -2.77
CA ALA A 166 -17.63 -17.29 -1.66
C ALA A 166 -17.00 -15.88 -1.55
N GLY A 167 -17.22 -14.98 -2.49
CA GLY A 167 -16.60 -13.66 -2.51
C GLY A 167 -15.09 -13.73 -2.74
N ILE A 168 -14.63 -14.68 -3.57
CA ILE A 168 -13.23 -14.86 -3.95
C ILE A 168 -13.01 -14.14 -5.28
N GLU A 169 -11.98 -13.27 -5.31
CA GLU A 169 -11.53 -12.62 -6.53
C GLU A 169 -10.67 -13.59 -7.35
N TYR A 170 -10.80 -13.55 -8.65
CA TYR A 170 -10.01 -14.42 -9.53
C TYR A 170 -9.63 -13.72 -10.82
N PHE A 171 -8.53 -14.15 -11.42
CA PHE A 171 -8.10 -13.72 -12.74
C PHE A 171 -7.51 -14.87 -13.54
N SER A 172 -7.66 -14.79 -14.87
CA SER A 172 -7.05 -15.72 -15.82
C SER A 172 -5.90 -15.04 -16.56
N TYR A 173 -4.75 -15.68 -16.59
CA TYR A 173 -3.63 -15.22 -17.42
C TYR A 173 -4.02 -15.09 -18.89
N PHE A 174 -4.82 -16.02 -19.38
CA PHE A 174 -5.32 -15.96 -20.74
C PHE A 174 -6.10 -14.67 -20.98
N ASP A 175 -7.07 -14.35 -20.12
CA ASP A 175 -7.91 -13.16 -20.29
C ASP A 175 -7.11 -11.85 -20.15
N ILE A 176 -6.15 -11.81 -19.21
CA ILE A 176 -5.26 -10.66 -19.06
C ILE A 176 -4.41 -10.46 -20.31
N ASN A 177 -3.81 -11.53 -20.86
CA ASN A 177 -2.99 -11.43 -22.06
C ASN A 177 -3.80 -11.02 -23.28
N VAL A 178 -5.01 -11.54 -23.44
CA VAL A 178 -5.92 -11.13 -24.52
C VAL A 178 -6.29 -9.65 -24.38
N GLY A 179 -6.66 -9.22 -23.17
CA GLY A 179 -6.98 -7.82 -22.88
C GLY A 179 -5.78 -6.89 -23.12
N MET A 180 -4.60 -7.30 -22.71
CA MET A 180 -3.35 -6.56 -22.93
C MET A 180 -3.04 -6.44 -24.44
N MET A 181 -3.10 -7.55 -25.18
CA MET A 181 -2.87 -7.54 -26.63
C MET A 181 -3.85 -6.60 -27.35
N ARG A 182 -5.14 -6.67 -26.99
CA ARG A 182 -6.14 -5.75 -27.50
C ARG A 182 -5.82 -4.30 -27.17
N SER A 183 -5.45 -4.02 -25.93
CA SER A 183 -5.08 -2.67 -25.50
C SER A 183 -3.86 -2.12 -26.22
N MET A 184 -2.89 -2.97 -26.56
CA MET A 184 -1.73 -2.56 -27.36
C MET A 184 -2.11 -2.14 -28.78
N ILE A 185 -3.17 -2.75 -29.35
CA ILE A 185 -3.66 -2.42 -30.69
C ILE A 185 -4.53 -1.15 -30.65
N ASP A 186 -5.48 -1.11 -29.72
CA ASP A 186 -6.50 -0.04 -29.65
C ASP A 186 -5.96 1.24 -28.98
N SER A 187 -5.00 1.13 -28.07
CA SER A 187 -4.52 2.24 -27.24
C SER A 187 -3.05 2.02 -26.80
N PRO A 188 -2.07 2.22 -27.70
CA PRO A 188 -0.66 1.94 -27.41
C PRO A 188 -0.11 2.68 -26.16
N SER A 189 -0.61 3.90 -25.89
CA SER A 189 -0.21 4.70 -24.73
C SER A 189 -0.66 4.08 -23.40
N MET A 190 -1.70 3.23 -23.40
CA MET A 190 -2.18 2.55 -22.20
C MET A 190 -1.15 1.55 -21.65
N LEU A 191 -0.38 0.92 -22.54
CA LEU A 191 0.70 0.03 -22.13
C LEU A 191 1.76 0.77 -21.30
N GLN A 192 2.09 2.01 -21.67
CA GLN A 192 3.03 2.84 -20.90
C GLN A 192 2.53 3.08 -19.48
N ILE A 193 1.24 3.36 -19.29
CA ILE A 193 0.64 3.54 -17.95
C ILE A 193 0.73 2.25 -17.13
N LEU A 194 0.46 1.09 -17.75
CA LEU A 194 0.46 -0.19 -17.06
C LEU A 194 1.87 -0.71 -16.73
N THR A 195 2.88 -0.37 -17.54
CA THR A 195 4.25 -0.85 -17.39
C THR A 195 5.22 0.18 -16.80
N SER A 196 4.82 1.46 -16.76
CA SER A 196 5.62 2.55 -16.20
C SER A 196 5.83 2.38 -14.70
N SER A 197 7.03 2.67 -14.23
CA SER A 197 7.33 2.78 -12.80
C SER A 197 6.95 4.15 -12.23
N GLU A 198 6.81 5.17 -13.07
CA GLU A 198 6.60 6.57 -12.64
C GLU A 198 5.13 6.91 -12.40
N SER A 199 4.23 6.31 -13.19
CA SER A 199 2.79 6.53 -13.03
C SER A 199 2.03 5.23 -13.17
N ARG A 200 1.25 4.88 -12.16
CA ARG A 200 0.45 3.65 -12.12
C ARG A 200 -1.01 3.97 -11.88
N LEU A 201 -1.87 3.02 -12.24
CA LEU A 201 -3.28 3.07 -11.86
C LEU A 201 -3.44 2.51 -10.44
N TYR A 202 -4.14 3.25 -9.63
CA TYR A 202 -4.46 2.90 -8.26
C TYR A 202 -5.97 2.97 -8.05
N GLU A 203 -6.42 2.29 -7.02
CA GLU A 203 -7.79 2.36 -6.54
C GLU A 203 -7.80 2.80 -5.08
N VAL A 204 -8.78 3.62 -4.72
CA VAL A 204 -9.08 3.96 -3.34
C VAL A 204 -10.59 3.94 -3.12
N VAL A 205 -11.01 3.43 -1.97
CA VAL A 205 -12.42 3.47 -1.55
C VAL A 205 -12.61 4.64 -0.59
N VAL A 206 -13.64 5.42 -0.82
CA VAL A 206 -14.01 6.54 0.07
C VAL A 206 -14.66 5.96 1.34
N ASN A 207 -13.88 5.84 2.41
CA ASN A 207 -14.33 5.31 3.70
C ASN A 207 -14.45 6.39 4.77
N ASP A 208 -13.86 7.58 4.56
CA ASP A 208 -13.96 8.71 5.49
C ASP A 208 -15.17 9.57 5.13
N SER A 209 -16.05 9.76 6.10
CA SER A 209 -17.27 10.57 5.96
C SER A 209 -16.98 12.07 5.68
N ILE A 210 -15.78 12.55 6.01
CA ILE A 210 -15.36 13.94 5.72
C ILE A 210 -15.38 14.22 4.21
N PHE A 211 -15.15 13.20 3.37
CA PHE A 211 -15.15 13.35 1.92
C PHE A 211 -16.52 13.14 1.27
N VAL A 212 -17.55 12.80 2.03
CA VAL A 212 -18.92 12.68 1.50
C VAL A 212 -19.45 14.06 1.14
N GLY A 213 -19.88 14.23 -0.12
CA GLY A 213 -20.33 15.49 -0.67
C GLY A 213 -19.23 16.45 -1.16
N VAL A 214 -17.95 16.10 -0.92
CA VAL A 214 -16.82 16.87 -1.46
C VAL A 214 -16.76 16.70 -2.98
N GLU A 215 -16.57 17.82 -3.67
CA GLU A 215 -16.42 17.81 -5.13
C GLU A 215 -15.02 17.32 -5.53
N VAL A 216 -14.91 16.60 -6.64
CA VAL A 216 -13.63 16.04 -7.14
C VAL A 216 -12.54 17.12 -7.24
N LYS A 217 -12.89 18.33 -7.69
CA LYS A 217 -11.93 19.43 -7.83
C LYS A 217 -11.34 19.93 -6.49
N ASP A 218 -12.02 19.65 -5.38
CA ASP A 218 -11.64 20.10 -4.03
C ASP A 218 -10.90 19.00 -3.25
N LEU A 219 -10.59 17.88 -3.89
CA LEU A 219 -9.83 16.80 -3.29
C LEU A 219 -8.37 17.20 -3.06
N PRO A 220 -7.74 16.69 -1.98
CA PRO A 220 -6.35 16.99 -1.68
C PRO A 220 -5.43 16.48 -2.79
N HIS A 221 -4.47 17.31 -3.23
CA HIS A 221 -3.49 17.00 -4.28
C HIS A 221 -4.11 16.59 -5.63
N ILE A 222 -5.33 17.10 -5.93
CA ILE A 222 -6.01 16.79 -7.20
C ILE A 222 -5.19 17.22 -8.43
N ASP A 223 -4.34 18.22 -8.28
CA ASP A 223 -3.41 18.71 -9.32
C ASP A 223 -2.29 17.73 -9.66
N LYS A 224 -2.02 16.76 -8.76
CA LYS A 224 -0.94 15.76 -8.91
C LYS A 224 -1.44 14.37 -9.28
N ILE A 225 -2.75 14.18 -9.36
CA ILE A 225 -3.39 12.91 -9.69
C ILE A 225 -4.36 13.09 -10.85
N THR A 226 -4.61 12.01 -11.58
CA THR A 226 -5.64 12.00 -12.63
C THR A 226 -6.67 10.95 -12.31
N ILE A 227 -7.90 11.38 -11.98
CA ILE A 227 -9.01 10.45 -11.74
C ILE A 227 -9.58 10.01 -13.08
N SER A 228 -9.53 8.70 -13.33
CA SER A 228 -10.00 8.10 -14.59
C SER A 228 -11.45 7.67 -14.52
N ARG A 229 -11.89 7.11 -13.37
CA ARG A 229 -13.24 6.57 -13.16
C ARG A 229 -13.62 6.62 -11.69
N ILE A 230 -14.91 6.67 -11.43
CA ILE A 230 -15.51 6.41 -10.13
C ILE A 230 -16.51 5.28 -10.32
N TYR A 231 -16.42 4.23 -9.48
CA TYR A 231 -17.42 3.19 -9.44
C TYR A 231 -18.28 3.38 -8.20
N ARG A 232 -19.58 3.48 -8.39
CA ARG A 232 -20.59 3.65 -7.34
C ARG A 232 -21.64 2.56 -7.48
N ASN A 233 -21.80 1.72 -6.47
CA ASN A 233 -22.75 0.58 -6.51
C ASN A 233 -22.57 -0.29 -7.77
N GLY A 234 -21.32 -0.52 -8.19
CA GLY A 234 -21.00 -1.31 -9.38
C GLY A 234 -21.14 -0.59 -10.72
N HIS A 235 -21.59 0.67 -10.75
CA HIS A 235 -21.76 1.45 -11.98
C HIS A 235 -20.60 2.44 -12.17
N ALA A 236 -20.05 2.47 -13.39
CA ALA A 236 -18.99 3.40 -13.75
C ALA A 236 -19.55 4.82 -13.98
N ILE A 237 -18.98 5.80 -13.31
CA ILE A 237 -19.28 7.24 -13.45
C ILE A 237 -18.07 7.92 -14.07
N ALA A 238 -18.27 8.74 -15.10
CA ALA A 238 -17.23 9.62 -15.61
C ALA A 238 -17.04 10.78 -14.63
N PRO A 239 -15.84 10.95 -14.03
CA PRO A 239 -15.62 12.02 -13.07
C PRO A 239 -15.56 13.39 -13.77
N HIS A 240 -16.25 14.35 -13.19
CA HIS A 240 -16.13 15.77 -13.52
C HIS A 240 -15.70 16.54 -12.28
N GLY A 241 -15.15 17.74 -12.43
CA GLY A 241 -14.72 18.54 -11.29
C GLY A 241 -15.80 18.75 -10.22
N TYR A 242 -17.05 18.82 -10.62
CA TYR A 242 -18.23 18.99 -9.76
C TYR A 242 -18.90 17.69 -9.30
N THR A 243 -18.31 16.53 -9.63
CA THR A 243 -18.83 15.24 -9.15
C THR A 243 -18.61 15.16 -7.65
N GLN A 244 -19.69 15.01 -6.87
CA GLN A 244 -19.63 14.85 -5.42
C GLN A 244 -19.39 13.38 -5.07
N LEU A 245 -18.45 13.15 -4.15
CA LEU A 245 -18.13 11.82 -3.65
C LEU A 245 -19.18 11.30 -2.67
N GLN A 246 -19.34 10.00 -2.64
CA GLN A 246 -20.18 9.27 -1.69
C GLN A 246 -19.38 8.20 -0.97
N LEU A 247 -19.85 7.83 0.21
CA LEU A 247 -19.25 6.73 0.96
C LEU A 247 -19.33 5.44 0.13
N GLY A 248 -18.24 4.71 0.08
CA GLY A 248 -18.14 3.49 -0.73
C GLY A 248 -17.84 3.73 -2.22
N ASP A 249 -17.61 4.97 -2.67
CA ASP A 249 -17.11 5.21 -4.02
C ASP A 249 -15.72 4.61 -4.20
N HIS A 250 -15.52 3.87 -5.28
CA HIS A 250 -14.23 3.34 -5.71
C HIS A 250 -13.64 4.29 -6.75
N ILE A 251 -12.58 4.99 -6.42
CA ILE A 251 -11.91 5.96 -7.28
C ILE A 251 -10.72 5.31 -7.95
N ILE A 252 -10.73 5.22 -9.28
CA ILE A 252 -9.60 4.78 -10.09
C ILE A 252 -8.82 6.01 -10.56
N PHE A 253 -7.56 6.09 -10.20
CA PHE A 253 -6.72 7.25 -10.52
C PHE A 253 -5.29 6.82 -10.88
N SER A 254 -4.58 7.67 -11.63
CA SER A 254 -3.16 7.53 -11.90
C SER A 254 -2.37 8.57 -11.11
N ALA A 255 -1.24 8.13 -10.56
CA ALA A 255 -0.34 8.96 -9.75
C ALA A 255 1.05 8.31 -9.65
N SER A 256 2.02 9.06 -9.09
CA SER A 256 3.25 8.47 -8.56
C SER A 256 2.95 7.60 -7.33
N ALA A 257 3.89 6.74 -6.93
CA ALA A 257 3.74 5.91 -5.74
C ALA A 257 3.54 6.74 -4.47
N GLU A 258 4.27 7.85 -4.33
CA GLU A 258 4.21 8.76 -3.19
C GLU A 258 2.84 9.46 -3.10
N GLU A 259 2.37 10.05 -4.19
CA GLU A 259 1.08 10.74 -4.23
C GLU A 259 -0.09 9.76 -4.04
N SER A 260 0.02 8.54 -4.58
CA SER A 260 -1.00 7.52 -4.37
C SER A 260 -1.11 7.11 -2.90
N ALA A 261 0.02 6.94 -2.22
CA ALA A 261 0.04 6.63 -0.79
C ALA A 261 -0.58 7.75 0.04
N TYR A 262 -0.26 9.02 -0.27
CA TYR A 262 -0.86 10.18 0.39
C TYR A 262 -2.38 10.23 0.16
N PHE A 263 -2.82 10.12 -1.09
CA PHE A 263 -4.23 10.23 -1.45
C PHE A 263 -5.08 9.11 -0.82
N ARG A 264 -4.57 7.86 -0.86
CA ARG A 264 -5.24 6.73 -0.22
C ARG A 264 -5.35 6.88 1.28
N ARG A 265 -4.30 7.34 1.97
CA ARG A 265 -4.32 7.60 3.41
C ARG A 265 -5.40 8.61 3.79
N LYS A 266 -5.58 9.66 2.99
CA LYS A 266 -6.60 10.68 3.27
C LYS A 266 -8.02 10.14 3.12
N LEU A 267 -8.33 9.43 2.05
CA LEU A 267 -9.69 8.96 1.76
C LEU A 267 -10.11 7.72 2.55
N GLN A 268 -9.15 6.94 3.08
CA GLN A 268 -9.41 5.71 3.83
C GLN A 268 -9.32 5.88 5.35
N ARG A 269 -9.01 7.07 5.87
CA ARG A 269 -8.86 7.31 7.29
C ARG A 269 -10.22 7.06 7.97
N ARG A 270 -10.32 5.96 8.73
CA ARG A 270 -11.42 5.78 9.68
C ARG A 270 -11.19 6.77 10.83
N ASN A 271 -12.13 7.67 11.09
CA ASN A 271 -12.20 8.37 12.36
C ASN A 271 -12.54 7.30 13.42
N GLU A 272 -11.56 6.95 14.25
CA GLU A 272 -11.79 6.26 15.52
C GLU A 272 -12.34 7.26 16.54
#